data_9a06b8d8a97aa1b791fe66a281c6ff97
#
_entry.id   9a06b8d8a97aa1b791fe66a281c6ff97
#
_cell.length_a   1.000
_cell.length_b   1.000
_cell.length_c   1.000
_cell.angle_alpha   90.00
_cell.angle_beta   90.00
_cell.angle_gamma   90.00
#
_symmetry.space_group_name_H-M   'P 1'
#
loop_
_entity.id
_entity.type
_entity.pdbx_description
1 polymer ?
#
loop_
_entity_poly.entity_id
_entity_poly.type
_entity_poly.pdbx_seq_one_letter_code
_entity_poly.pdbx_strand_id
1 'polypeptide(L)'
;MKTDVEELSPTRVRLSVEVPFDELKPSLDKAYREVGRQVRIPGFRPGRVPPPVIDRRVGRDVVLSQAVNDAIPDLYAKAVAEGDVHALGQPEVEITNLDDGKELTFTVEVDIWPKFDLPDLSSLSVTVDGTLVTPDEVAERLAMLQDRFASLKGVQRPVAEGDHVSIDLSASVDGKPVEDAQASGLSYPVGSESLLDGLDQALIGMSAGESATFSTELAGGDLAGQEADVTVTVHSVKAKDVPGLDDDFAQMASEFDTLGELRADTRAQLERDKAMRQVMQARDLALDAVLDQVDIPLPESVVAEEAKHNRESIENQLSRAGANLDGYLEMTNQTEEQFEADVEQRAQRSVKVSLVLDQLARNSELGVDQAELSAYVTRQAEQMGVPPDQLAQQLVDNGQLSFAAAEVLRGKAMNLIAERVKVTDPSGQEVDIKSALNAPLLAAEDDAADYDDDEAEIAADDDDAEVIAATETGAAEASAAQDDTTEA
;
A
#
# COMPACT_ATOMS: atom_id res chain seq x y z
N MET A 1 -42.32 -16.15 6.93
CA MET A 1 -41.82 -14.83 6.47
C MET A 1 -42.33 -14.61 5.05
N LYS A 2 -42.62 -13.40 4.63
CA LYS A 2 -42.97 -13.06 3.23
C LYS A 2 -42.01 -11.94 2.77
N THR A 3 -41.37 -12.17 1.64
CA THR A 3 -40.40 -11.25 1.07
C THR A 3 -40.88 -10.81 -0.31
N ASP A 4 -40.91 -9.50 -0.55
CA ASP A 4 -41.18 -8.90 -1.84
C ASP A 4 -39.91 -8.13 -2.31
N VAL A 5 -39.53 -8.30 -3.58
CA VAL A 5 -38.31 -7.76 -4.16
C VAL A 5 -38.66 -6.72 -5.21
N GLU A 6 -38.26 -5.48 -5.01
CA GLU A 6 -38.43 -4.37 -5.95
C GLU A 6 -37.07 -3.94 -6.48
N GLU A 7 -36.90 -3.96 -7.80
CA GLU A 7 -35.69 -3.44 -8.48
C GLU A 7 -35.73 -1.90 -8.50
N LEU A 8 -34.80 -1.21 -7.81
CA LEU A 8 -34.71 0.25 -7.79
C LEU A 8 -33.80 0.76 -8.92
N SER A 9 -32.73 0.03 -9.19
CA SER A 9 -31.78 0.31 -10.27
C SER A 9 -31.14 -1.00 -10.75
N PRO A 10 -30.33 -0.98 -11.84
CA PRO A 10 -29.61 -2.19 -12.28
C PRO A 10 -28.64 -2.78 -11.23
N THR A 11 -28.33 -2.01 -10.19
CA THR A 11 -27.37 -2.38 -9.14
C THR A 11 -27.98 -2.34 -7.73
N ARG A 12 -29.30 -1.99 -7.55
CA ARG A 12 -29.89 -1.83 -6.22
C ARG A 12 -31.32 -2.38 -6.18
N VAL A 13 -31.62 -3.12 -5.14
CA VAL A 13 -32.96 -3.64 -4.86
C VAL A 13 -33.44 -3.24 -3.48
N ARG A 14 -34.77 -3.17 -3.34
CA ARG A 14 -35.45 -3.05 -2.05
C ARG A 14 -36.16 -4.35 -1.75
N LEU A 15 -35.86 -4.93 -0.59
CA LEU A 15 -36.54 -6.09 -0.03
C LEU A 15 -37.56 -5.59 0.99
N SER A 16 -38.84 -5.86 0.77
CA SER A 16 -39.88 -5.60 1.77
C SER A 16 -40.22 -6.93 2.48
N VAL A 17 -39.95 -6.97 3.77
CA VAL A 17 -40.02 -8.21 4.55
C VAL A 17 -41.10 -8.10 5.63
N GLU A 18 -42.07 -9.01 5.59
CA GLU A 18 -43.12 -9.18 6.59
C GLU A 18 -42.82 -10.44 7.43
N VAL A 19 -42.58 -10.27 8.71
CA VAL A 19 -42.21 -11.34 9.63
C VAL A 19 -43.33 -11.54 10.68
N PRO A 20 -44.02 -12.70 10.74
CA PRO A 20 -44.95 -13.00 11.79
C PRO A 20 -44.29 -12.99 13.16
N PHE A 21 -44.97 -12.45 14.17
CA PHE A 21 -44.42 -12.32 15.53
C PHE A 21 -43.94 -13.65 16.14
N ASP A 22 -44.51 -14.77 15.68
CA ASP A 22 -44.10 -16.11 16.14
C ASP A 22 -42.63 -16.42 15.78
N GLU A 23 -42.12 -15.90 14.67
CA GLU A 23 -40.72 -16.04 14.24
C GLU A 23 -39.76 -15.19 15.07
N LEU A 24 -40.25 -14.10 15.71
CA LEU A 24 -39.46 -13.25 16.60
C LEU A 24 -39.35 -13.79 18.03
N LYS A 25 -40.18 -14.76 18.41
CA LYS A 25 -40.20 -15.30 19.78
C LYS A 25 -38.85 -15.77 20.29
N PRO A 26 -38.04 -16.52 19.52
CA PRO A 26 -36.70 -16.95 19.97
C PRO A 26 -35.77 -15.78 20.31
N SER A 27 -35.78 -14.74 19.47
CA SER A 27 -34.97 -13.51 19.66
C SER A 27 -35.49 -12.69 20.83
N LEU A 28 -36.81 -12.63 21.00
CA LEU A 28 -37.45 -11.99 22.17
C LEU A 28 -37.08 -12.69 23.48
N ASP A 29 -37.08 -14.02 23.51
CA ASP A 29 -36.64 -14.80 24.68
C ASP A 29 -35.16 -14.62 24.98
N LYS A 30 -34.33 -14.43 23.96
CA LYS A 30 -32.93 -14.10 24.11
C LYS A 30 -32.76 -12.69 24.68
N ALA A 31 -33.43 -11.70 24.12
CA ALA A 31 -33.39 -10.32 24.58
C ALA A 31 -33.80 -10.18 26.04
N TYR A 32 -34.89 -10.87 26.47
CA TYR A 32 -35.29 -10.90 27.89
C TYR A 32 -34.19 -11.45 28.80
N ARG A 33 -33.46 -12.47 28.37
CA ARG A 33 -32.34 -13.04 29.14
C ARG A 33 -31.18 -12.09 29.24
N GLU A 34 -30.83 -11.38 28.15
CA GLU A 34 -29.75 -10.43 28.08
C GLU A 34 -30.04 -9.17 28.90
N VAL A 35 -31.19 -8.55 28.69
CA VAL A 35 -31.65 -7.40 29.48
C VAL A 35 -31.75 -7.76 30.96
N GLY A 36 -32.25 -8.98 31.27
CA GLY A 36 -32.35 -9.48 32.65
C GLY A 36 -30.97 -9.73 33.30
N ARG A 37 -29.89 -9.88 32.55
CA ARG A 37 -28.50 -9.94 33.06
C ARG A 37 -27.91 -8.56 33.32
N GLN A 38 -28.23 -7.60 32.46
CA GLN A 38 -27.70 -6.23 32.53
C GLN A 38 -28.35 -5.39 33.64
N VAL A 39 -29.65 -5.66 33.95
CA VAL A 39 -30.43 -4.88 34.91
C VAL A 39 -30.43 -5.56 36.26
N ARG A 40 -29.99 -4.86 37.30
CA ARG A 40 -30.13 -5.31 38.70
C ARG A 40 -31.55 -5.00 39.23
N ILE A 41 -32.35 -6.04 39.46
CA ILE A 41 -33.68 -5.93 40.03
C ILE A 41 -33.67 -6.54 41.43
N PRO A 42 -33.98 -5.76 42.47
CA PRO A 42 -34.04 -6.27 43.86
C PRO A 42 -34.96 -7.48 43.98
N GLY A 43 -34.49 -8.54 44.61
CA GLY A 43 -35.25 -9.77 44.83
C GLY A 43 -35.09 -10.84 43.73
N PHE A 44 -34.36 -10.56 42.64
CA PHE A 44 -34.12 -11.55 41.58
C PHE A 44 -32.61 -11.71 41.29
N ARG A 45 -32.24 -12.96 40.96
CA ARG A 45 -30.85 -13.25 40.48
C ARG A 45 -30.71 -12.74 39.05
N PRO A 46 -29.57 -12.07 38.69
CA PRO A 46 -29.29 -11.63 37.30
C PRO A 46 -29.53 -12.76 36.29
N GLY A 47 -30.25 -12.45 35.21
CA GLY A 47 -30.60 -13.40 34.14
C GLY A 47 -31.76 -14.37 34.44
N ARG A 48 -32.39 -14.28 35.62
CA ARG A 48 -33.58 -15.08 36.02
C ARG A 48 -34.75 -14.21 36.44
N VAL A 49 -34.89 -13.05 35.84
CA VAL A 49 -35.98 -12.14 36.08
C VAL A 49 -37.14 -12.51 35.16
N PRO A 50 -38.39 -12.66 35.68
CA PRO A 50 -39.54 -12.92 34.81
C PRO A 50 -39.81 -11.76 33.85
N PRO A 51 -40.24 -12.03 32.58
CA PRO A 51 -40.50 -11.00 31.57
C PRO A 51 -41.41 -9.85 32.05
N PRO A 52 -42.55 -10.08 32.74
CA PRO A 52 -43.42 -8.98 33.20
C PRO A 52 -42.76 -8.02 34.19
N VAL A 53 -41.71 -8.46 34.90
CA VAL A 53 -40.96 -7.62 35.84
C VAL A 53 -39.93 -6.75 35.08
N ILE A 54 -39.35 -7.31 34.04
CA ILE A 54 -38.45 -6.57 33.13
C ILE A 54 -39.26 -5.49 32.40
N ASP A 55 -40.41 -5.84 31.83
CA ASP A 55 -41.32 -4.91 31.12
C ASP A 55 -41.69 -3.69 31.99
N ARG A 56 -41.97 -3.93 33.28
CA ARG A 56 -42.30 -2.83 34.21
C ARG A 56 -41.12 -1.94 34.57
N ARG A 57 -39.91 -2.46 34.53
CA ARG A 57 -38.73 -1.76 35.02
C ARG A 57 -37.97 -1.07 33.89
N VAL A 58 -37.82 -1.71 32.75
CA VAL A 58 -37.02 -1.28 31.58
C VAL A 58 -37.93 -0.75 30.48
N GLY A 59 -39.13 -1.30 30.36
CA GLY A 59 -40.05 -1.07 29.26
C GLY A 59 -40.06 -2.22 28.27
N ARG A 60 -41.21 -2.60 27.77
CA ARG A 60 -41.36 -3.65 26.76
C ARG A 60 -40.76 -3.23 25.42
N ASP A 61 -40.88 -1.93 25.09
CA ASP A 61 -40.36 -1.38 23.83
C ASP A 61 -38.83 -1.55 23.72
N VAL A 62 -38.10 -1.40 24.83
CA VAL A 62 -36.63 -1.59 24.86
C VAL A 62 -36.27 -3.04 24.58
N VAL A 63 -37.01 -4.00 25.16
CA VAL A 63 -36.80 -5.44 24.94
C VAL A 63 -37.14 -5.82 23.51
N LEU A 64 -38.21 -5.26 22.96
CA LEU A 64 -38.61 -5.46 21.57
C LEU A 64 -37.58 -4.92 20.61
N SER A 65 -37.10 -3.68 20.83
CA SER A 65 -36.05 -3.10 19.99
C SER A 65 -34.77 -3.94 20.01
N GLN A 66 -34.36 -4.44 21.18
CA GLN A 66 -33.20 -5.34 21.29
C GLN A 66 -33.45 -6.65 20.52
N ALA A 67 -34.63 -7.26 20.69
CA ALA A 67 -34.98 -8.51 20.02
C ALA A 67 -35.03 -8.36 18.50
N VAL A 68 -35.52 -7.23 17.99
CA VAL A 68 -35.55 -6.92 16.56
C VAL A 68 -34.15 -6.71 16.03
N ASN A 69 -33.33 -5.90 16.71
CA ASN A 69 -31.94 -5.67 16.29
C ASN A 69 -31.13 -6.97 16.24
N ASP A 70 -31.35 -7.88 17.21
CA ASP A 70 -30.69 -9.18 17.23
C ASP A 70 -31.22 -10.14 16.14
N ALA A 71 -32.48 -9.97 15.68
CA ALA A 71 -33.13 -10.84 14.70
C ALA A 71 -32.85 -10.39 13.24
N ILE A 72 -32.61 -9.08 12.99
CA ILE A 72 -32.48 -8.51 11.65
C ILE A 72 -31.42 -9.24 10.82
N PRO A 73 -30.20 -9.54 11.30
CA PRO A 73 -29.19 -10.22 10.47
C PRO A 73 -29.65 -11.58 9.94
N ASP A 74 -30.28 -12.39 10.81
CA ASP A 74 -30.80 -13.71 10.42
C ASP A 74 -32.00 -13.61 9.48
N LEU A 75 -32.87 -12.63 9.70
CA LEU A 75 -34.02 -12.39 8.84
C LEU A 75 -33.64 -11.86 7.48
N TYR A 76 -32.65 -10.97 7.42
CA TYR A 76 -32.05 -10.48 6.17
C TYR A 76 -31.42 -11.61 5.36
N ALA A 77 -30.61 -12.46 5.99
CA ALA A 77 -30.00 -13.60 5.30
C ALA A 77 -31.05 -14.53 4.67
N LYS A 78 -32.17 -14.76 5.39
CA LYS A 78 -33.29 -15.53 4.85
C LYS A 78 -34.02 -14.82 3.71
N ALA A 79 -34.23 -13.49 3.83
CA ALA A 79 -34.88 -12.69 2.79
C ALA A 79 -34.06 -12.66 1.49
N VAL A 80 -32.75 -12.52 1.58
CA VAL A 80 -31.82 -12.58 0.44
C VAL A 80 -31.88 -13.95 -0.23
N ALA A 81 -31.88 -15.05 0.57
CA ALA A 81 -31.95 -16.41 0.04
C ALA A 81 -33.31 -16.72 -0.61
N GLU A 82 -34.43 -16.25 -0.02
CA GLU A 82 -35.78 -16.44 -0.61
C GLU A 82 -36.00 -15.60 -1.87
N GLY A 83 -35.37 -14.42 -1.95
CA GLY A 83 -35.43 -13.51 -3.10
C GLY A 83 -34.47 -13.86 -4.24
N ASP A 84 -33.60 -14.87 -4.07
CA ASP A 84 -32.52 -15.22 -5.02
C ASP A 84 -31.66 -13.97 -5.39
N VAL A 85 -31.38 -13.14 -4.39
CA VAL A 85 -30.66 -11.88 -4.55
C VAL A 85 -29.18 -12.09 -4.25
N HIS A 86 -28.31 -11.71 -5.17
CA HIS A 86 -26.87 -11.67 -4.93
C HIS A 86 -26.47 -10.29 -4.38
N ALA A 87 -26.62 -10.13 -3.06
CA ALA A 87 -26.33 -8.87 -2.38
C ALA A 87 -24.82 -8.54 -2.36
N LEU A 88 -24.50 -7.25 -2.49
CA LEU A 88 -23.17 -6.67 -2.38
C LEU A 88 -23.18 -5.56 -1.32
N GLY A 89 -22.04 -5.39 -0.65
CA GLY A 89 -21.87 -4.34 0.37
C GLY A 89 -22.77 -4.54 1.60
N GLN A 90 -22.95 -3.45 2.35
CA GLN A 90 -23.77 -3.47 3.57
C GLN A 90 -25.23 -3.07 3.27
N PRO A 91 -26.21 -3.80 3.84
CA PRO A 91 -27.63 -3.45 3.67
C PRO A 91 -28.01 -2.23 4.49
N GLU A 92 -28.83 -1.36 3.93
CA GLU A 92 -29.55 -0.30 4.66
C GLU A 92 -30.88 -0.83 5.13
N VAL A 93 -31.08 -0.95 6.46
CA VAL A 93 -32.27 -1.54 7.04
C VAL A 93 -33.12 -0.47 7.71
N GLU A 94 -34.39 -0.38 7.32
CA GLU A 94 -35.39 0.51 7.92
C GLU A 94 -36.57 -0.30 8.47
N ILE A 95 -36.86 -0.16 9.76
CA ILE A 95 -38.01 -0.79 10.39
C ILE A 95 -39.23 0.07 10.08
N THR A 96 -40.13 -0.45 9.25
CA THR A 96 -41.33 0.27 8.80
C THR A 96 -42.47 0.17 9.79
N ASN A 97 -42.67 -1.02 10.40
CA ASN A 97 -43.72 -1.25 11.39
C ASN A 97 -43.31 -2.36 12.37
N LEU A 98 -43.62 -2.13 13.66
CA LEU A 98 -43.45 -3.13 14.71
C LEU A 98 -44.76 -3.19 15.53
N ASP A 99 -45.62 -4.16 15.22
CA ASP A 99 -46.89 -4.37 15.93
C ASP A 99 -46.71 -5.54 16.92
N ASP A 100 -46.61 -5.19 18.21
CA ASP A 100 -46.34 -6.16 19.27
C ASP A 100 -47.40 -7.26 19.31
N GLY A 101 -46.94 -8.49 19.17
CA GLY A 101 -47.80 -9.69 19.15
C GLY A 101 -48.44 -9.99 17.80
N LYS A 102 -48.16 -9.22 16.74
CA LYS A 102 -48.73 -9.47 15.42
C LYS A 102 -47.62 -9.69 14.36
N GLU A 103 -46.88 -8.65 14.03
CA GLU A 103 -45.89 -8.71 12.94
C GLU A 103 -44.80 -7.64 13.08
N LEU A 104 -43.66 -7.91 12.46
CA LEU A 104 -42.59 -6.95 12.16
C LEU A 104 -42.54 -6.76 10.65
N THR A 105 -42.55 -5.52 10.20
CA THR A 105 -42.29 -5.18 8.79
C THR A 105 -41.05 -4.29 8.72
N PHE A 106 -40.12 -4.64 7.88
CA PHE A 106 -38.93 -3.84 7.61
C PHE A 106 -38.59 -3.85 6.13
N THR A 107 -37.93 -2.83 5.69
CA THR A 107 -37.38 -2.72 4.33
C THR A 107 -35.86 -2.77 4.39
N VAL A 108 -35.28 -3.39 3.40
CA VAL A 108 -33.83 -3.45 3.23
C VAL A 108 -33.48 -2.98 1.83
N GLU A 109 -32.69 -1.94 1.73
CA GLU A 109 -32.08 -1.57 0.48
C GLU A 109 -30.66 -2.10 0.45
N VAL A 110 -30.31 -2.78 -0.63
CA VAL A 110 -29.01 -3.40 -0.78
C VAL A 110 -28.57 -3.36 -2.25
N ASP A 111 -27.29 -3.14 -2.46
CA ASP A 111 -26.71 -3.27 -3.78
C ASP A 111 -26.63 -4.73 -4.19
N ILE A 112 -26.80 -4.98 -5.48
CA ILE A 112 -26.79 -6.32 -6.06
C ILE A 112 -25.72 -6.42 -7.16
N TRP A 113 -25.36 -7.65 -7.45
CA TRP A 113 -24.47 -7.98 -8.57
C TRP A 113 -25.06 -7.49 -9.89
N PRO A 114 -24.38 -6.60 -10.63
CA PRO A 114 -24.87 -6.10 -11.91
C PRO A 114 -24.84 -7.22 -12.97
N LYS A 115 -25.80 -7.17 -13.88
CA LYS A 115 -25.84 -8.07 -15.05
C LYS A 115 -25.07 -7.44 -16.19
N PHE A 116 -24.01 -8.08 -16.64
CA PHE A 116 -23.21 -7.68 -17.80
C PHE A 116 -22.58 -8.88 -18.48
N ASP A 117 -22.24 -8.73 -19.75
CA ASP A 117 -21.57 -9.76 -20.54
C ASP A 117 -20.10 -9.40 -20.72
N LEU A 118 -19.22 -10.39 -20.64
CA LEU A 118 -17.81 -10.25 -20.96
C LEU A 118 -17.56 -10.37 -22.45
N PRO A 119 -16.60 -9.59 -23.01
CA PRO A 119 -16.22 -9.73 -24.40
C PRO A 119 -15.50 -11.07 -24.65
N ASP A 120 -15.43 -11.47 -25.91
CA ASP A 120 -14.58 -12.59 -26.31
C ASP A 120 -13.10 -12.18 -26.19
N LEU A 121 -12.43 -12.68 -25.16
CA LEU A 121 -11.03 -12.37 -24.85
C LEU A 121 -10.10 -12.66 -26.02
N SER A 122 -10.41 -13.68 -26.84
CA SER A 122 -9.60 -14.05 -28.01
C SER A 122 -9.66 -13.03 -29.14
N SER A 123 -10.64 -12.16 -29.13
CA SER A 123 -10.80 -11.06 -30.11
C SER A 123 -9.96 -9.82 -29.76
N LEU A 124 -9.46 -9.75 -28.54
CA LEU A 124 -8.67 -8.62 -28.04
C LEU A 124 -7.19 -8.81 -28.37
N SER A 125 -6.50 -7.69 -28.60
CA SER A 125 -5.06 -7.69 -28.84
C SER A 125 -4.41 -6.48 -28.19
N VAL A 126 -3.22 -6.70 -27.58
CA VAL A 126 -2.43 -5.65 -26.96
C VAL A 126 -0.99 -5.74 -27.42
N THR A 127 -0.27 -4.62 -27.35
CA THR A 127 1.14 -4.55 -27.72
C THR A 127 1.94 -4.18 -26.49
N VAL A 128 2.95 -4.99 -26.17
CA VAL A 128 3.85 -4.83 -25.03
C VAL A 128 5.26 -4.49 -25.48
N ASP A 129 6.10 -4.00 -24.59
CA ASP A 129 7.48 -3.68 -24.90
C ASP A 129 8.29 -4.93 -25.25
N GLY A 130 9.34 -4.75 -26.07
CA GLY A 130 10.22 -5.85 -26.42
C GLY A 130 11.22 -6.18 -25.31
N THR A 131 11.64 -7.45 -25.25
CA THR A 131 12.63 -7.94 -24.26
C THR A 131 14.07 -7.87 -24.73
N LEU A 132 14.32 -7.38 -25.96
CA LEU A 132 15.66 -7.29 -26.50
C LEU A 132 16.54 -6.38 -25.66
N VAL A 133 17.66 -6.91 -25.17
CA VAL A 133 18.68 -6.14 -24.41
C VAL A 133 19.76 -5.67 -25.37
N THR A 134 19.95 -4.37 -25.42
CA THR A 134 20.98 -3.73 -26.23
C THR A 134 22.35 -3.73 -25.53
N PRO A 135 23.47 -3.66 -26.27
CA PRO A 135 24.79 -3.49 -25.66
C PRO A 135 24.91 -2.22 -24.82
N ASP A 136 24.19 -1.16 -25.18
CA ASP A 136 24.19 0.12 -24.47
C ASP A 136 23.56 0.02 -23.09
N GLU A 137 22.44 -0.71 -22.95
CA GLU A 137 21.80 -0.97 -21.66
C GLU A 137 22.69 -1.77 -20.71
N VAL A 138 23.42 -2.77 -21.25
CA VAL A 138 24.42 -3.51 -20.46
C VAL A 138 25.54 -2.59 -20.02
N ALA A 139 26.01 -1.71 -20.89
CA ALA A 139 27.08 -0.76 -20.55
C ALA A 139 26.59 0.25 -19.49
N GLU A 140 25.37 0.74 -19.59
CA GLU A 140 24.75 1.64 -18.61
C GLU A 140 24.61 0.96 -17.24
N ARG A 141 24.11 -0.28 -17.19
CA ARG A 141 24.01 -1.04 -15.94
C ARG A 141 25.36 -1.27 -15.29
N LEU A 142 26.39 -1.59 -16.07
CA LEU A 142 27.76 -1.74 -15.57
C LEU A 142 28.35 -0.40 -15.11
N ALA A 143 28.03 0.72 -15.76
CA ALA A 143 28.43 2.04 -15.31
C ALA A 143 27.81 2.40 -13.96
N MET A 144 26.51 2.10 -13.76
CA MET A 144 25.85 2.25 -12.45
C MET A 144 26.54 1.40 -11.38
N LEU A 145 26.93 0.17 -11.71
CA LEU A 145 27.66 -0.69 -10.79
C LEU A 145 29.05 -0.10 -10.48
N GLN A 146 29.79 0.40 -11.47
CA GLN A 146 31.07 1.09 -11.25
C GLN A 146 30.93 2.30 -10.32
N ASP A 147 29.82 3.04 -10.48
CA ASP A 147 29.53 4.21 -9.66
C ASP A 147 29.38 3.88 -8.16
N ARG A 148 28.81 2.73 -7.83
CA ARG A 148 28.70 2.25 -6.44
C ARG A 148 30.06 1.92 -5.82
N PHE A 149 31.04 1.57 -6.61
CA PHE A 149 32.42 1.28 -6.18
C PHE A 149 33.39 2.47 -6.40
N ALA A 150 32.85 3.63 -6.78
CA ALA A 150 33.68 4.82 -6.95
C ALA A 150 34.17 5.34 -5.61
N SER A 151 35.42 5.75 -5.56
CA SER A 151 36.04 6.40 -4.40
C SER A 151 36.20 7.89 -4.61
N LEU A 152 36.13 8.67 -3.52
CA LEU A 152 36.31 10.11 -3.58
C LEU A 152 37.77 10.47 -3.26
N LYS A 153 38.51 11.01 -4.22
CA LYS A 153 39.91 11.45 -4.04
C LYS A 153 40.02 12.97 -4.00
N GLY A 154 40.60 13.51 -2.93
CA GLY A 154 40.87 14.95 -2.82
C GLY A 154 41.78 15.45 -3.97
N VAL A 155 41.33 16.51 -4.62
CA VAL A 155 42.08 17.12 -5.76
C VAL A 155 42.29 18.61 -5.53
N GLN A 156 43.43 19.13 -6.07
CA GLN A 156 43.75 20.56 -6.02
C GLN A 156 43.59 21.18 -7.41
N ARG A 157 42.39 21.11 -7.95
CA ARG A 157 42.01 21.73 -9.21
C ARG A 157 40.66 22.41 -9.09
N PRO A 158 40.29 23.31 -10.01
CA PRO A 158 38.94 23.84 -10.04
C PRO A 158 37.90 22.74 -10.15
N VAL A 159 36.72 23.00 -9.54
CA VAL A 159 35.54 22.14 -9.56
C VAL A 159 35.10 21.86 -10.99
N ALA A 160 34.86 20.62 -11.30
CA ALA A 160 34.26 20.15 -12.54
C ALA A 160 32.98 19.40 -12.30
N GLU A 161 32.18 19.22 -13.34
CA GLU A 161 30.98 18.39 -13.31
C GLU A 161 31.31 16.95 -12.88
N GLY A 162 30.51 16.37 -12.00
CA GLY A 162 30.72 15.06 -11.41
C GLY A 162 31.67 15.02 -10.19
N ASP A 163 32.27 16.15 -9.79
CA ASP A 163 33.05 16.23 -8.55
C ASP A 163 32.13 16.30 -7.33
N HIS A 164 32.59 15.80 -6.19
CA HIS A 164 32.00 16.03 -4.89
C HIS A 164 32.71 17.19 -4.19
N VAL A 165 31.94 18.16 -3.75
CA VAL A 165 32.48 19.33 -3.04
C VAL A 165 31.95 19.40 -1.62
N SER A 166 32.79 19.83 -0.67
CA SER A 166 32.30 20.24 0.64
C SER A 166 32.14 21.75 0.60
N ILE A 167 30.91 22.22 0.87
CA ILE A 167 30.52 23.61 0.72
C ILE A 167 29.85 24.16 1.97
N ASP A 168 29.99 25.48 2.19
CA ASP A 168 29.11 26.24 3.03
C ASP A 168 28.16 27.04 2.18
N LEU A 169 26.91 27.11 2.59
CA LEU A 169 25.87 27.93 1.97
C LEU A 169 25.34 28.93 2.98
N SER A 170 25.08 30.15 2.53
CA SER A 170 24.42 31.17 3.31
C SER A 170 23.53 32.02 2.42
N ALA A 171 22.23 32.09 2.73
CA ALA A 171 21.29 32.88 1.98
C ALA A 171 21.00 34.22 2.66
N SER A 172 20.75 35.26 1.84
CA SER A 172 20.29 36.55 2.31
C SER A 172 19.18 37.10 1.41
N VAL A 173 18.14 37.68 2.01
CA VAL A 173 17.05 38.36 1.32
C VAL A 173 17.12 39.86 1.66
N ASP A 174 17.16 40.70 0.63
CA ASP A 174 17.33 42.17 0.81
C ASP A 174 18.55 42.53 1.68
N GLY A 175 19.64 41.76 1.62
CA GLY A 175 20.86 41.98 2.37
C GLY A 175 20.77 41.58 3.86
N LYS A 176 19.71 40.88 4.28
CA LYS A 176 19.57 40.33 5.61
C LYS A 176 19.80 38.83 5.58
N PRO A 177 20.69 38.30 6.41
CA PRO A 177 20.92 36.86 6.48
C PRO A 177 19.67 36.13 6.95
N VAL A 178 19.39 34.97 6.32
CA VAL A 178 18.32 34.03 6.70
C VAL A 178 18.94 32.96 7.56
N GLU A 179 18.61 32.93 8.87
CA GLU A 179 19.25 32.02 9.83
C GLU A 179 18.99 30.55 9.51
N ASP A 180 17.78 30.23 9.01
CA ASP A 180 17.35 28.87 8.66
C ASP A 180 17.84 28.41 7.27
N ALA A 181 18.50 29.26 6.50
CA ALA A 181 19.06 28.96 5.19
C ALA A 181 20.60 29.02 5.19
N GLN A 182 21.20 28.44 6.22
CA GLN A 182 22.65 28.30 6.37
C GLN A 182 23.00 26.82 6.53
N ALA A 183 23.98 26.35 5.76
CA ALA A 183 24.53 25.01 5.88
C ALA A 183 26.06 25.08 5.84
N SER A 184 26.72 24.32 6.70
CA SER A 184 28.19 24.27 6.75
C SER A 184 28.68 22.85 6.58
N GLY A 185 29.76 22.68 5.77
CA GLY A 185 30.38 21.38 5.50
C GLY A 185 29.51 20.42 4.69
N LEU A 186 28.49 20.92 3.98
CA LEU A 186 27.59 20.11 3.18
C LEU A 186 28.37 19.42 2.04
N SER A 187 28.23 18.11 1.93
CA SER A 187 28.76 17.34 0.80
C SER A 187 27.77 17.40 -0.37
N TYR A 188 28.20 17.90 -1.51
CA TYR A 188 27.35 18.09 -2.67
C TYR A 188 28.00 17.52 -3.94
N PRO A 189 27.31 16.64 -4.69
CA PRO A 189 27.76 16.17 -6.00
C PRO A 189 27.41 17.21 -7.07
N VAL A 190 28.42 17.78 -7.70
CA VAL A 190 28.26 18.83 -8.71
C VAL A 190 27.64 18.26 -10.00
N GLY A 191 26.58 18.88 -10.48
CA GLY A 191 25.79 18.42 -11.63
C GLY A 191 24.57 17.59 -11.26
N SER A 192 24.26 17.45 -9.96
CA SER A 192 23.06 16.72 -9.51
C SER A 192 21.78 17.54 -9.57
N GLU A 193 21.88 18.87 -9.64
CA GLU A 193 20.74 19.82 -9.63
C GLU A 193 19.74 19.56 -8.47
N SER A 194 20.22 18.95 -7.36
CA SER A 194 19.36 18.44 -6.29
C SER A 194 19.10 19.42 -5.15
N LEU A 195 19.78 20.60 -5.13
CA LEU A 195 19.72 21.49 -3.99
C LEU A 195 19.11 22.87 -4.31
N LEU A 196 19.75 23.66 -5.13
CA LEU A 196 19.33 25.02 -5.48
C LEU A 196 19.60 25.28 -6.97
N ASP A 197 18.65 25.91 -7.64
CA ASP A 197 18.84 26.33 -9.03
C ASP A 197 20.00 27.30 -9.17
N GLY A 198 20.93 27.02 -10.11
CA GLY A 198 22.11 27.83 -10.35
C GLY A 198 23.32 27.51 -9.46
N LEU A 199 23.20 26.63 -8.47
CA LEU A 199 24.32 26.23 -7.61
C LEU A 199 25.42 25.55 -8.40
N ASP A 200 25.10 24.59 -9.25
CA ASP A 200 26.07 23.87 -10.08
C ASP A 200 26.85 24.81 -10.99
N GLN A 201 26.16 25.79 -11.60
CA GLN A 201 26.82 26.79 -12.45
C GLN A 201 27.74 27.71 -11.67
N ALA A 202 27.39 28.05 -10.43
CA ALA A 202 28.24 28.85 -9.56
C ALA A 202 29.47 28.08 -9.07
N LEU A 203 29.35 26.76 -8.84
CA LEU A 203 30.42 25.89 -8.35
C LEU A 203 31.45 25.54 -9.42
N ILE A 204 31.04 25.33 -10.68
CA ILE A 204 31.94 24.92 -11.77
C ILE A 204 33.02 25.99 -11.99
N GLY A 205 34.27 25.58 -11.89
CA GLY A 205 35.45 26.43 -12.05
C GLY A 205 35.98 27.08 -10.77
N MET A 206 35.23 26.97 -9.64
CA MET A 206 35.73 27.46 -8.33
C MET A 206 36.81 26.54 -7.77
N SER A 207 37.76 27.12 -7.04
CA SER A 207 38.78 26.37 -6.30
C SER A 207 38.47 26.32 -4.80
N ALA A 208 39.06 25.36 -4.10
CA ALA A 208 38.95 25.30 -2.64
C ALA A 208 39.35 26.62 -1.98
N GLY A 209 38.55 27.14 -1.10
CA GLY A 209 38.71 28.43 -0.42
C GLY A 209 38.03 29.62 -1.14
N GLU A 210 37.48 29.43 -2.33
CA GLU A 210 36.78 30.49 -3.07
C GLU A 210 35.31 30.55 -2.68
N SER A 211 34.72 31.75 -2.79
CA SER A 211 33.28 31.99 -2.55
C SER A 211 32.67 32.67 -3.77
N ALA A 212 31.48 32.30 -4.13
CA ALA A 212 30.68 32.93 -5.17
C ALA A 212 29.24 33.24 -4.62
N THR A 213 28.59 34.22 -5.21
CA THR A 213 27.20 34.57 -4.90
C THR A 213 26.38 34.48 -6.15
N PHE A 214 25.23 33.84 -6.05
CA PHE A 214 24.23 33.71 -7.12
C PHE A 214 22.83 33.94 -6.56
N SER A 215 21.88 34.34 -7.41
CA SER A 215 20.49 34.57 -6.99
C SER A 215 19.64 33.38 -7.38
N THR A 216 18.80 32.92 -6.47
CA THR A 216 17.86 31.82 -6.66
C THR A 216 16.59 32.01 -5.82
N GLU A 217 15.52 31.30 -6.15
CA GLU A 217 14.31 31.27 -5.31
C GLU A 217 14.46 30.24 -4.19
N LEU A 218 14.09 30.63 -2.95
CA LEU A 218 14.15 29.70 -1.83
C LEU A 218 13.04 28.66 -1.95
N ALA A 219 13.41 27.37 -1.90
CA ALA A 219 12.50 26.26 -2.07
C ALA A 219 11.63 25.94 -0.82
N GLY A 220 11.95 26.52 0.37
CA GLY A 220 11.26 26.19 1.61
C GLY A 220 11.42 27.24 2.71
N GLY A 221 10.77 26.99 3.87
CA GLY A 221 10.76 27.87 5.02
C GLY A 221 9.77 29.04 4.89
N ASP A 222 9.82 29.98 5.85
CA ASP A 222 8.91 31.14 5.91
C ASP A 222 9.06 32.12 4.73
N LEU A 223 10.13 31.98 3.94
CA LEU A 223 10.48 32.82 2.79
C LEU A 223 10.45 32.05 1.47
N ALA A 224 9.75 30.93 1.39
CA ALA A 224 9.60 30.14 0.17
C ALA A 224 9.07 30.99 -1.00
N GLY A 225 9.67 30.81 -2.20
CA GLY A 225 9.31 31.57 -3.40
C GLY A 225 9.84 33.00 -3.47
N GLN A 226 10.66 33.43 -2.51
CA GLN A 226 11.34 34.73 -2.57
C GLN A 226 12.74 34.58 -3.20
N GLU A 227 13.12 35.56 -4.00
CA GLU A 227 14.47 35.66 -4.55
C GLU A 227 15.47 35.97 -3.44
N ALA A 228 16.49 35.14 -3.32
CA ALA A 228 17.56 35.27 -2.34
C ALA A 228 18.93 35.26 -3.00
N ASP A 229 19.85 36.04 -2.45
CA ASP A 229 21.27 35.96 -2.80
C ASP A 229 21.93 34.88 -1.95
N VAL A 230 22.36 33.78 -2.57
CA VAL A 230 23.03 32.68 -1.90
C VAL A 230 24.54 32.78 -2.15
N THR A 231 25.29 32.83 -1.06
CA THR A 231 26.76 32.76 -1.10
C THR A 231 27.18 31.34 -0.80
N VAL A 232 27.90 30.73 -1.76
CA VAL A 232 28.53 29.40 -1.61
C VAL A 232 30.01 29.57 -1.40
N THR A 233 30.57 28.79 -0.46
CA THR A 233 32.05 28.73 -0.22
C THR A 233 32.48 27.28 -0.35
N VAL A 234 33.51 27.03 -1.19
CA VAL A 234 34.02 25.67 -1.41
C VAL A 234 35.18 25.42 -0.42
N HIS A 235 35.05 24.40 0.44
CA HIS A 235 36.10 23.98 1.38
C HIS A 235 37.07 22.97 0.74
N SER A 236 36.55 21.97 0.06
CA SER A 236 37.36 20.93 -0.56
C SER A 236 36.69 20.40 -1.83
N VAL A 237 37.54 19.95 -2.76
CA VAL A 237 37.10 19.32 -4.00
C VAL A 237 37.60 17.89 -4.00
N LYS A 238 36.69 16.94 -4.22
CA LYS A 238 37.01 15.52 -4.36
C LYS A 238 36.52 15.06 -5.71
N ALA A 239 37.44 14.53 -6.51
CA ALA A 239 37.09 13.90 -7.78
C ALA A 239 36.59 12.49 -7.54
N LYS A 240 35.52 12.11 -8.25
CA LYS A 240 35.02 10.75 -8.28
C LYS A 240 36.00 9.89 -9.10
N ASP A 241 36.68 8.96 -8.43
CA ASP A 241 37.58 8.01 -9.05
C ASP A 241 36.86 6.70 -9.27
N VAL A 242 36.34 6.49 -10.47
CA VAL A 242 35.60 5.31 -10.88
C VAL A 242 36.59 4.21 -11.25
N PRO A 243 36.50 2.99 -10.71
CA PRO A 243 37.37 1.88 -11.06
C PRO A 243 37.27 1.54 -12.55
N GLY A 244 38.37 1.06 -13.14
CA GLY A 244 38.37 0.61 -14.55
C GLY A 244 37.41 -0.56 -14.76
N LEU A 245 36.78 -0.67 -15.93
CA LEU A 245 35.92 -1.79 -16.28
C LEU A 245 36.77 -2.93 -16.86
N ASP A 246 37.35 -3.72 -15.97
CA ASP A 246 38.30 -4.82 -16.26
C ASP A 246 38.01 -6.05 -15.38
N ASP A 247 38.85 -7.07 -15.44
CA ASP A 247 38.68 -8.30 -14.66
C ASP A 247 38.88 -8.06 -13.15
N ASP A 248 39.74 -7.12 -12.76
CA ASP A 248 39.96 -6.74 -11.37
C ASP A 248 38.69 -6.13 -10.79
N PHE A 249 37.97 -5.32 -11.58
CA PHE A 249 36.65 -4.79 -11.21
C PHE A 249 35.60 -5.90 -11.08
N ALA A 250 35.57 -6.86 -12.02
CA ALA A 250 34.60 -7.97 -11.93
C ALA A 250 34.76 -8.76 -10.63
N GLN A 251 36.00 -9.08 -10.24
CA GLN A 251 36.32 -9.76 -8.98
C GLN A 251 36.01 -8.94 -7.73
N MET A 252 36.09 -7.62 -7.81
CA MET A 252 35.80 -6.73 -6.69
C MET A 252 34.27 -6.54 -6.49
N ALA A 253 33.53 -6.42 -7.59
CA ALA A 253 32.12 -6.01 -7.59
C ALA A 253 31.14 -7.17 -7.69
N SER A 254 31.61 -8.41 -7.90
CA SER A 254 30.77 -9.58 -8.12
C SER A 254 31.48 -10.87 -7.76
N GLU A 255 30.81 -12.02 -7.93
CA GLU A 255 31.37 -13.36 -7.79
C GLU A 255 32.13 -13.87 -9.03
N PHE A 256 32.19 -13.07 -10.11
CA PHE A 256 32.77 -13.47 -11.39
C PHE A 256 34.26 -13.14 -11.46
N ASP A 257 35.03 -14.01 -12.08
CA ASP A 257 36.48 -13.83 -12.27
C ASP A 257 36.84 -12.91 -13.46
N THR A 258 35.94 -12.77 -14.42
CA THR A 258 36.19 -11.97 -15.63
C THR A 258 35.08 -10.98 -15.95
N LEU A 259 35.47 -9.85 -16.56
CA LEU A 259 34.52 -8.87 -17.07
C LEU A 259 33.56 -9.48 -18.12
N GLY A 260 34.01 -10.49 -18.86
CA GLY A 260 33.15 -11.18 -19.82
C GLY A 260 32.00 -11.93 -19.17
N GLU A 261 32.25 -12.60 -18.05
CA GLU A 261 31.24 -13.28 -17.24
C GLU A 261 30.27 -12.29 -16.59
N LEU A 262 30.80 -11.22 -15.97
CA LEU A 262 29.98 -10.17 -15.39
C LEU A 262 29.03 -9.53 -16.43
N ARG A 263 29.53 -9.26 -17.65
CA ARG A 263 28.70 -8.74 -18.76
C ARG A 263 27.63 -9.71 -19.21
N ALA A 264 27.97 -11.00 -19.28
CA ALA A 264 27.01 -12.04 -19.67
C ALA A 264 25.90 -12.19 -18.63
N ASP A 265 26.25 -12.16 -17.34
CA ASP A 265 25.29 -12.21 -16.25
C ASP A 265 24.43 -10.95 -16.20
N THR A 266 25.01 -9.75 -16.25
CA THR A 266 24.28 -8.48 -16.34
C THR A 266 23.28 -8.48 -17.49
N ARG A 267 23.66 -9.01 -18.66
CA ARG A 267 22.74 -9.17 -19.79
C ARG A 267 21.60 -10.13 -19.44
N ALA A 268 21.91 -11.29 -18.86
CA ALA A 268 20.91 -12.28 -18.48
C ALA A 268 19.93 -11.74 -17.41
N GLN A 269 20.43 -10.93 -16.47
CA GLN A 269 19.57 -10.23 -15.51
C GLN A 269 18.63 -9.24 -16.20
N LEU A 270 19.16 -8.38 -17.07
CA LEU A 270 18.34 -7.42 -17.83
C LEU A 270 17.29 -8.12 -18.73
N GLU A 271 17.63 -9.27 -19.30
CA GLU A 271 16.68 -10.10 -20.09
C GLU A 271 15.57 -10.64 -19.20
N ARG A 272 15.90 -11.12 -18.00
CA ARG A 272 14.89 -11.56 -17.01
C ARG A 272 14.00 -10.41 -16.56
N ASP A 273 14.60 -9.28 -16.18
CA ASP A 273 13.87 -8.07 -15.73
C ASP A 273 12.90 -7.56 -16.81
N LYS A 274 13.36 -7.53 -18.08
CA LYS A 274 12.52 -7.13 -19.21
C LYS A 274 11.39 -8.14 -19.47
N ALA A 275 11.67 -9.42 -19.38
CA ALA A 275 10.67 -10.47 -19.56
C ALA A 275 9.60 -10.37 -18.46
N MET A 276 10.01 -10.15 -17.21
CA MET A 276 9.08 -9.94 -16.10
C MET A 276 8.21 -8.70 -16.32
N ARG A 277 8.83 -7.54 -16.62
CA ARG A 277 8.07 -6.31 -16.91
C ARG A 277 7.12 -6.49 -18.07
N GLN A 278 7.52 -7.21 -19.13
CA GLN A 278 6.66 -7.52 -20.26
C GLN A 278 5.42 -8.33 -19.85
N VAL A 279 5.59 -9.32 -18.96
CA VAL A 279 4.45 -10.12 -18.44
C VAL A 279 3.50 -9.25 -17.61
N MET A 280 4.03 -8.40 -16.72
CA MET A 280 3.22 -7.47 -15.92
C MET A 280 2.46 -6.49 -16.83
N GLN A 281 3.15 -5.88 -17.79
CA GLN A 281 2.56 -4.98 -18.77
C GLN A 281 1.47 -5.69 -19.61
N ALA A 282 1.71 -6.95 -20.00
CA ALA A 282 0.72 -7.73 -20.73
C ALA A 282 -0.55 -7.96 -19.90
N ARG A 283 -0.41 -8.27 -18.62
CA ARG A 283 -1.56 -8.44 -17.71
C ARG A 283 -2.36 -7.16 -17.59
N ASP A 284 -1.68 -6.04 -17.34
CA ASP A 284 -2.33 -4.74 -17.15
C ASP A 284 -3.04 -4.27 -18.42
N LEU A 285 -2.36 -4.31 -19.58
CA LEU A 285 -2.94 -3.91 -20.85
C LEU A 285 -4.08 -4.84 -21.30
N ALA A 286 -3.95 -6.15 -21.04
CA ALA A 286 -5.01 -7.11 -21.35
C ALA A 286 -6.26 -6.86 -20.50
N LEU A 287 -6.08 -6.56 -19.22
CA LEU A 287 -7.18 -6.15 -18.33
C LEU A 287 -7.83 -4.85 -18.82
N ASP A 288 -7.04 -3.83 -19.14
CA ASP A 288 -7.54 -2.55 -19.63
C ASP A 288 -8.34 -2.73 -20.93
N ALA A 289 -7.84 -3.56 -21.85
CA ALA A 289 -8.56 -3.86 -23.08
C ALA A 289 -9.92 -4.54 -22.83
N VAL A 290 -10.04 -5.36 -21.77
CA VAL A 290 -11.33 -5.93 -21.36
C VAL A 290 -12.24 -4.87 -20.76
N LEU A 291 -11.70 -4.04 -19.83
CA LEU A 291 -12.46 -2.98 -19.16
C LEU A 291 -13.03 -1.95 -20.14
N ASP A 292 -12.28 -1.62 -21.21
CA ASP A 292 -12.72 -0.67 -22.24
C ASP A 292 -13.89 -1.20 -23.08
N GLN A 293 -14.04 -2.53 -23.17
CA GLN A 293 -15.12 -3.17 -23.95
C GLN A 293 -16.40 -3.42 -23.13
N VAL A 294 -16.34 -3.28 -21.81
CA VAL A 294 -17.46 -3.60 -20.92
C VAL A 294 -18.03 -2.33 -20.28
N ASP A 295 -19.33 -2.13 -20.49
CA ASP A 295 -20.09 -1.11 -19.77
C ASP A 295 -20.82 -1.78 -18.59
N ILE A 296 -20.38 -1.45 -17.36
CA ILE A 296 -20.89 -2.04 -16.14
C ILE A 296 -21.52 -0.95 -15.30
N PRO A 297 -22.81 -1.07 -14.94
CA PRO A 297 -23.39 -0.20 -13.91
C PRO A 297 -22.72 -0.51 -12.56
N LEU A 298 -22.07 0.47 -11.95
CA LEU A 298 -21.36 0.30 -10.69
C LEU A 298 -22.31 0.54 -9.52
N PRO A 299 -22.29 -0.33 -8.47
CA PRO A 299 -23.03 -0.12 -7.24
C PRO A 299 -22.48 1.08 -6.46
N GLU A 300 -23.31 2.09 -6.23
CA GLU A 300 -22.87 3.37 -5.61
C GLU A 300 -22.32 3.17 -4.18
N SER A 301 -22.96 2.32 -3.36
CA SER A 301 -22.52 2.09 -1.99
C SER A 301 -21.17 1.37 -1.93
N VAL A 302 -20.93 0.42 -2.85
CA VAL A 302 -19.66 -0.32 -2.93
C VAL A 302 -18.53 0.60 -3.39
N VAL A 303 -18.79 1.48 -4.37
CA VAL A 303 -17.81 2.49 -4.82
C VAL A 303 -17.48 3.47 -3.68
N ALA A 304 -18.49 3.94 -2.95
CA ALA A 304 -18.28 4.87 -1.83
C ALA A 304 -17.46 4.22 -0.68
N GLU A 305 -17.72 2.95 -0.36
CA GLU A 305 -16.96 2.21 0.65
C GLU A 305 -15.50 1.98 0.21
N GLU A 306 -15.28 1.63 -1.05
CA GLU A 306 -13.95 1.49 -1.65
C GLU A 306 -13.20 2.83 -1.68
N ALA A 307 -13.85 3.93 -2.03
CA ALA A 307 -13.27 5.27 -2.02
C ALA A 307 -12.83 5.67 -0.60
N LYS A 308 -13.68 5.39 0.39
CA LYS A 308 -13.37 5.62 1.80
C LYS A 308 -12.15 4.79 2.24
N HIS A 309 -12.12 3.52 1.89
CA HIS A 309 -11.00 2.63 2.20
C HIS A 309 -9.69 3.10 1.56
N ASN A 310 -9.72 3.52 0.30
CA ASN A 310 -8.57 4.05 -0.41
C ASN A 310 -8.05 5.34 0.25
N ARG A 311 -8.95 6.25 0.63
CA ARG A 311 -8.59 7.47 1.38
C ARG A 311 -7.91 7.13 2.71
N GLU A 312 -8.53 6.26 3.52
CA GLU A 312 -7.98 5.84 4.81
C GLU A 312 -6.60 5.17 4.65
N SER A 313 -6.41 4.39 3.59
CA SER A 313 -5.12 3.77 3.28
C SER A 313 -4.03 4.80 2.99
N ILE A 314 -4.33 5.82 2.17
CA ILE A 314 -3.42 6.92 1.86
C ILE A 314 -3.08 7.72 3.13
N GLU A 315 -4.08 8.09 3.93
CA GLU A 315 -3.88 8.82 5.20
C GLU A 315 -3.00 8.03 6.18
N ASN A 316 -3.20 6.71 6.26
CA ASN A 316 -2.38 5.83 7.09
C ASN A 316 -0.93 5.72 6.58
N GLN A 317 -0.73 5.68 5.27
CA GLN A 317 0.60 5.69 4.67
C GLN A 317 1.35 7.00 4.96
N LEU A 318 0.68 8.13 4.75
CA LEU A 318 1.24 9.45 5.06
C LEU A 318 1.59 9.59 6.55
N SER A 319 0.70 9.12 7.44
CA SER A 319 0.92 9.14 8.88
C SER A 319 2.16 8.32 9.29
N ARG A 320 2.38 7.15 8.68
CA ARG A 320 3.59 6.33 8.93
C ARG A 320 4.86 7.02 8.45
N ALA A 321 4.78 7.78 7.36
CA ALA A 321 5.88 8.59 6.84
C ALA A 321 6.07 9.93 7.60
N GLY A 322 5.28 10.19 8.66
CA GLY A 322 5.33 11.44 9.42
C GLY A 322 4.75 12.65 8.68
N ALA A 323 3.99 12.42 7.60
CA ALA A 323 3.30 13.43 6.82
C ALA A 323 1.79 13.45 7.12
N ASN A 324 1.10 14.48 6.62
CA ASN A 324 -0.35 14.60 6.67
C ASN A 324 -0.91 14.90 5.27
N LEU A 325 -2.22 14.81 5.12
CA LEU A 325 -2.89 15.03 3.84
C LEU A 325 -2.69 16.46 3.32
N ASP A 326 -2.76 17.47 4.19
CA ASP A 326 -2.58 18.87 3.78
C ASP A 326 -1.19 19.10 3.17
N GLY A 327 -0.12 18.61 3.84
CA GLY A 327 1.23 18.69 3.32
C GLY A 327 1.44 17.90 2.02
N TYR A 328 0.76 16.76 1.88
CA TYR A 328 0.76 15.99 0.63
C TYR A 328 0.10 16.78 -0.51
N LEU A 329 -1.06 17.40 -0.27
CA LEU A 329 -1.78 18.20 -1.26
C LEU A 329 -0.96 19.44 -1.69
N GLU A 330 -0.30 20.10 -0.75
CA GLU A 330 0.62 21.21 -1.04
C GLU A 330 1.80 20.76 -1.90
N MET A 331 2.43 19.64 -1.56
CA MET A 331 3.58 19.10 -2.30
C MET A 331 3.20 18.66 -3.74
N THR A 332 1.99 18.09 -3.91
CA THR A 332 1.49 17.65 -5.22
C THR A 332 0.78 18.75 -6.01
N ASN A 333 0.63 19.94 -5.42
CA ASN A 333 -0.13 21.06 -5.98
C ASN A 333 -1.56 20.67 -6.40
N GLN A 334 -2.20 19.80 -5.59
CA GLN A 334 -3.56 19.34 -5.77
C GLN A 334 -4.53 20.03 -4.79
N THR A 335 -5.75 20.26 -5.22
CA THR A 335 -6.84 20.66 -4.30
C THR A 335 -7.48 19.42 -3.67
N GLU A 336 -8.12 19.58 -2.50
CA GLU A 336 -8.87 18.49 -1.85
C GLU A 336 -9.96 17.93 -2.78
N GLU A 337 -10.63 18.77 -3.55
CA GLU A 337 -11.65 18.36 -4.54
C GLU A 337 -11.05 17.48 -5.66
N GLN A 338 -9.86 17.80 -6.14
CA GLN A 338 -9.15 16.99 -7.13
C GLN A 338 -8.72 15.64 -6.54
N PHE A 339 -8.23 15.66 -5.31
CA PHE A 339 -7.85 14.44 -4.59
C PHE A 339 -9.06 13.51 -4.38
N GLU A 340 -10.20 14.04 -3.93
CA GLU A 340 -11.42 13.25 -3.76
C GLU A 340 -11.90 12.66 -5.10
N ALA A 341 -11.85 13.44 -6.19
CA ALA A 341 -12.20 12.95 -7.52
C ALA A 341 -11.26 11.83 -8.00
N ASP A 342 -9.96 11.95 -7.73
CA ASP A 342 -8.97 10.91 -8.06
C ASP A 342 -9.21 9.63 -7.22
N VAL A 343 -9.52 9.77 -5.93
CA VAL A 343 -9.85 8.64 -5.05
C VAL A 343 -11.11 7.94 -5.53
N GLU A 344 -12.15 8.69 -5.89
CA GLU A 344 -13.39 8.13 -6.42
C GLU A 344 -13.17 7.41 -7.76
N GLN A 345 -12.42 8.01 -8.68
CA GLN A 345 -12.09 7.38 -9.95
C GLN A 345 -11.32 6.07 -9.78
N ARG A 346 -10.36 6.03 -8.86
CA ARG A 346 -9.62 4.80 -8.52
C ARG A 346 -10.55 3.74 -7.92
N ALA A 347 -11.47 4.15 -7.03
CA ALA A 347 -12.45 3.24 -6.45
C ALA A 347 -13.40 2.67 -7.52
N GLN A 348 -13.92 3.49 -8.42
CA GLN A 348 -14.74 3.03 -9.54
C GLN A 348 -14.00 2.01 -10.41
N ARG A 349 -12.71 2.26 -10.72
CA ARG A 349 -11.89 1.32 -11.47
C ARG A 349 -11.66 0.02 -10.69
N SER A 350 -11.34 0.08 -9.40
CA SER A 350 -11.14 -1.09 -8.53
C SER A 350 -12.37 -1.98 -8.48
N VAL A 351 -13.54 -1.38 -8.25
CA VAL A 351 -14.82 -2.09 -8.23
C VAL A 351 -15.12 -2.71 -9.61
N LYS A 352 -14.90 -1.97 -10.70
CA LYS A 352 -15.07 -2.50 -12.07
C LYS A 352 -14.18 -3.71 -12.33
N VAL A 353 -12.90 -3.62 -11.96
CA VAL A 353 -11.93 -4.72 -12.08
C VAL A 353 -12.41 -5.95 -11.29
N SER A 354 -12.79 -5.76 -10.03
CA SER A 354 -13.27 -6.85 -9.18
C SER A 354 -14.49 -7.57 -9.78
N LEU A 355 -15.47 -6.79 -10.28
CA LEU A 355 -16.68 -7.34 -10.92
C LEU A 355 -16.34 -8.14 -12.18
N VAL A 356 -15.44 -7.64 -13.03
CA VAL A 356 -15.00 -8.33 -14.25
C VAL A 356 -14.29 -9.64 -13.94
N LEU A 357 -13.34 -9.62 -12.99
CA LEU A 357 -12.57 -10.80 -12.62
C LEU A 357 -13.45 -11.87 -11.96
N ASP A 358 -14.35 -11.46 -11.07
CA ASP A 358 -15.28 -12.36 -10.40
C ASP A 358 -16.28 -12.96 -11.41
N GLN A 359 -16.78 -12.19 -12.39
CA GLN A 359 -17.65 -12.70 -13.46
C GLN A 359 -16.90 -13.69 -14.36
N LEU A 360 -15.63 -13.39 -14.67
CA LEU A 360 -14.80 -14.30 -15.48
C LEU A 360 -14.52 -15.61 -14.73
N ALA A 361 -14.23 -15.51 -13.42
CA ALA A 361 -14.01 -16.68 -12.57
C ALA A 361 -15.25 -17.59 -12.55
N ARG A 362 -16.45 -17.01 -12.41
CA ARG A 362 -17.72 -17.73 -12.46
C ARG A 362 -17.97 -18.38 -13.83
N ASN A 363 -17.82 -17.60 -14.92
CA ASN A 363 -18.05 -18.11 -16.29
C ASN A 363 -17.07 -19.22 -16.69
N SER A 364 -15.87 -19.23 -16.11
CA SER A 364 -14.82 -20.21 -16.36
C SER A 364 -14.80 -21.35 -15.32
N GLU A 365 -15.76 -21.36 -14.38
CA GLU A 365 -15.88 -22.36 -13.30
C GLU A 365 -14.56 -22.54 -12.52
N LEU A 366 -13.84 -21.44 -12.28
CA LEU A 366 -12.58 -21.48 -11.52
C LEU A 366 -12.85 -21.86 -10.08
N GLY A 367 -12.08 -22.80 -9.55
CA GLY A 367 -12.08 -23.18 -8.14
C GLY A 367 -10.75 -22.82 -7.47
N VAL A 368 -10.76 -22.79 -6.15
CA VAL A 368 -9.55 -22.63 -5.31
C VAL A 368 -9.34 -23.92 -4.53
N ASP A 369 -8.16 -24.48 -4.63
CA ASP A 369 -7.79 -25.61 -3.80
C ASP A 369 -7.05 -25.15 -2.50
N GLN A 370 -6.85 -26.09 -1.58
CA GLN A 370 -6.21 -25.79 -0.30
C GLN A 370 -4.74 -25.38 -0.47
N ALA A 371 -4.05 -25.91 -1.48
CA ALA A 371 -2.64 -25.59 -1.71
C ALA A 371 -2.49 -24.15 -2.22
N GLU A 372 -3.34 -23.72 -3.15
CA GLU A 372 -3.39 -22.36 -3.67
C GLU A 372 -3.71 -21.34 -2.58
N LEU A 373 -4.70 -21.65 -1.73
CA LEU A 373 -5.04 -20.77 -0.59
C LEU A 373 -3.90 -20.70 0.42
N SER A 374 -3.24 -21.84 0.72
CA SER A 374 -2.09 -21.85 1.61
C SER A 374 -0.90 -21.06 1.06
N ALA A 375 -0.61 -21.19 -0.24
CA ALA A 375 0.43 -20.40 -0.90
C ALA A 375 0.14 -18.90 -0.87
N TYR A 376 -1.13 -18.50 -1.10
CA TYR A 376 -1.55 -17.10 -0.96
C TYR A 376 -1.33 -16.57 0.45
N VAL A 377 -1.77 -17.32 1.47
CA VAL A 377 -1.61 -16.90 2.89
C VAL A 377 -0.13 -16.81 3.28
N THR A 378 0.70 -17.74 2.81
CA THR A 378 2.15 -17.73 3.07
C THR A 378 2.79 -16.46 2.49
N ARG A 379 2.54 -16.16 1.22
CA ARG A 379 3.06 -14.95 0.57
C ARG A 379 2.59 -13.66 1.26
N GLN A 380 1.29 -13.59 1.60
CA GLN A 380 0.75 -12.44 2.32
C GLN A 380 1.38 -12.27 3.71
N ALA A 381 1.66 -13.37 4.39
CA ALA A 381 2.32 -13.36 5.70
C ALA A 381 3.78 -12.88 5.61
N GLU A 382 4.50 -13.30 4.57
CA GLU A 382 5.88 -12.85 4.26
C GLU A 382 5.92 -11.34 4.01
N GLN A 383 5.01 -10.81 3.19
CA GLN A 383 4.89 -9.36 2.94
C GLN A 383 4.56 -8.56 4.20
N MET A 384 3.81 -9.14 5.13
CA MET A 384 3.45 -8.50 6.41
C MET A 384 4.50 -8.72 7.51
N GLY A 385 5.52 -9.55 7.27
CA GLY A 385 6.52 -9.91 8.28
C GLY A 385 5.95 -10.71 9.45
N VAL A 386 4.87 -11.49 9.24
CA VAL A 386 4.22 -12.31 10.27
C VAL A 386 4.30 -13.80 9.93
N PRO A 387 4.27 -14.71 10.94
CA PRO A 387 4.22 -16.15 10.67
C PRO A 387 2.95 -16.54 9.89
N PRO A 388 3.05 -17.41 8.84
CA PRO A 388 1.90 -17.85 8.04
C PRO A 388 0.78 -18.49 8.86
N ASP A 389 1.11 -19.28 9.86
CA ASP A 389 0.14 -19.93 10.74
C ASP A 389 -0.68 -18.90 11.57
N GLN A 390 -0.03 -17.81 11.98
CA GLN A 390 -0.68 -16.73 12.71
C GLN A 390 -1.68 -15.99 11.81
N LEU A 391 -1.30 -15.67 10.58
CA LEU A 391 -2.20 -15.01 9.62
C LEU A 391 -3.37 -15.94 9.27
N ALA A 392 -3.11 -17.23 9.02
CA ALA A 392 -4.15 -18.22 8.75
C ALA A 392 -5.18 -18.27 9.89
N GLN A 393 -4.72 -18.32 11.16
CA GLN A 393 -5.61 -18.32 12.33
C GLN A 393 -6.44 -17.02 12.42
N GLN A 394 -5.82 -15.85 12.16
CA GLN A 394 -6.53 -14.56 12.16
C GLN A 394 -7.62 -14.53 11.09
N LEU A 395 -7.35 -15.03 9.87
CA LEU A 395 -8.34 -15.11 8.79
C LEU A 395 -9.53 -16.02 9.16
N VAL A 396 -9.25 -17.14 9.85
CA VAL A 396 -10.30 -18.04 10.36
C VAL A 396 -11.13 -17.36 11.44
N ASP A 397 -10.49 -16.78 12.46
CA ASP A 397 -11.16 -16.17 13.61
C ASP A 397 -12.00 -14.96 13.20
N ASN A 398 -11.56 -14.21 12.19
CA ASN A 398 -12.27 -13.06 11.61
C ASN A 398 -13.30 -13.44 10.53
N GLY A 399 -13.39 -14.71 10.13
CA GLY A 399 -14.28 -15.16 9.05
C GLY A 399 -13.87 -14.67 7.66
N GLN A 400 -12.59 -14.33 7.45
CA GLN A 400 -12.06 -13.71 6.22
C GLN A 400 -11.50 -14.73 5.20
N LEU A 401 -11.61 -16.03 5.44
CA LEU A 401 -11.15 -17.06 4.50
C LEU A 401 -11.82 -16.97 3.13
N SER A 402 -13.10 -16.61 3.08
CA SER A 402 -13.83 -16.43 1.82
C SER A 402 -13.29 -15.26 1.01
N PHE A 403 -12.85 -14.20 1.69
CA PHE A 403 -12.19 -13.05 1.05
C PHE A 403 -10.84 -13.47 0.46
N ALA A 404 -10.00 -14.19 1.21
CA ALA A 404 -8.74 -14.71 0.71
C ALA A 404 -8.94 -15.66 -0.50
N ALA A 405 -9.95 -16.52 -0.47
CA ALA A 405 -10.30 -17.38 -1.60
C ALA A 405 -10.74 -16.57 -2.84
N ALA A 406 -11.50 -15.48 -2.64
CA ALA A 406 -11.90 -14.60 -3.74
C ALA A 406 -10.69 -13.91 -4.38
N GLU A 407 -9.69 -13.49 -3.60
CA GLU A 407 -8.45 -12.91 -4.13
C GLU A 407 -7.65 -13.92 -4.96
N VAL A 408 -7.57 -15.17 -4.52
CA VAL A 408 -6.96 -16.25 -5.34
C VAL A 408 -7.70 -16.45 -6.64
N LEU A 409 -9.05 -16.45 -6.61
CA LEU A 409 -9.88 -16.57 -7.83
C LEU A 409 -9.64 -15.39 -8.78
N ARG A 410 -9.58 -14.17 -8.28
CA ARG A 410 -9.27 -12.98 -9.10
C ARG A 410 -7.89 -13.06 -9.73
N GLY A 411 -6.88 -13.52 -8.98
CA GLY A 411 -5.55 -13.77 -9.50
C GLY A 411 -5.56 -14.79 -10.66
N LYS A 412 -6.31 -15.88 -10.51
CA LYS A 412 -6.48 -16.90 -11.57
C LYS A 412 -7.24 -16.34 -12.79
N ALA A 413 -8.28 -15.54 -12.56
CA ALA A 413 -9.02 -14.87 -13.63
C ALA A 413 -8.14 -13.88 -14.40
N MET A 414 -7.29 -13.13 -13.69
CA MET A 414 -6.31 -12.23 -14.29
C MET A 414 -5.31 -12.95 -15.18
N ASN A 415 -4.77 -14.08 -14.72
CA ASN A 415 -3.89 -14.92 -15.53
C ASN A 415 -4.61 -15.44 -16.78
N LEU A 416 -5.89 -15.83 -16.63
CA LEU A 416 -6.71 -16.30 -17.75
C LEU A 416 -6.95 -15.20 -18.80
N ILE A 417 -7.13 -13.94 -18.40
CA ILE A 417 -7.19 -12.79 -19.32
C ILE A 417 -5.89 -12.70 -20.10
N ALA A 418 -4.75 -12.66 -19.42
CA ALA A 418 -3.44 -12.53 -20.04
C ALA A 418 -3.09 -13.71 -20.98
N GLU A 419 -3.57 -14.92 -20.67
CA GLU A 419 -3.38 -16.10 -21.53
C GLU A 419 -4.26 -16.11 -22.78
N ARG A 420 -5.45 -15.49 -22.74
CA ARG A 420 -6.42 -15.54 -23.84
C ARG A 420 -6.37 -14.35 -24.76
N VAL A 421 -5.97 -13.19 -24.27
CA VAL A 421 -5.77 -11.98 -25.06
C VAL A 421 -4.52 -12.16 -25.93
N LYS A 422 -4.60 -11.75 -27.18
CA LYS A 422 -3.46 -11.81 -28.09
C LYS A 422 -2.44 -10.73 -27.75
N VAL A 423 -1.26 -11.13 -27.27
CA VAL A 423 -0.18 -10.22 -26.91
C VAL A 423 0.88 -10.21 -28.01
N THR A 424 1.29 -9.03 -28.48
CA THR A 424 2.32 -8.87 -29.51
C THR A 424 3.37 -7.89 -29.04
N ASP A 425 4.61 -8.06 -29.49
CA ASP A 425 5.68 -7.07 -29.31
C ASP A 425 5.63 -5.98 -30.40
N PRO A 426 6.45 -4.92 -30.34
CA PRO A 426 6.45 -3.85 -31.34
C PRO A 426 6.88 -4.31 -32.74
N SER A 427 7.48 -5.49 -32.88
CA SER A 427 7.81 -6.11 -34.18
C SER A 427 6.60 -6.86 -34.80
N GLY A 428 5.53 -7.02 -34.02
CA GLY A 428 4.34 -7.81 -34.38
C GLY A 428 4.50 -9.31 -34.12
N GLN A 429 5.54 -9.72 -33.41
CA GLN A 429 5.72 -11.11 -32.99
C GLN A 429 4.82 -11.38 -31.77
N GLU A 430 4.15 -12.54 -31.78
CA GLU A 430 3.31 -12.98 -30.66
C GLU A 430 4.18 -13.38 -29.47
N VAL A 431 3.82 -12.89 -28.28
CA VAL A 431 4.50 -13.17 -27.00
C VAL A 431 3.75 -14.27 -26.28
N ASP A 432 4.45 -15.35 -25.93
CA ASP A 432 3.88 -16.48 -25.17
C ASP A 432 3.83 -16.15 -23.68
N ILE A 433 2.79 -15.44 -23.27
CA ILE A 433 2.56 -15.07 -21.85
C ILE A 433 2.28 -16.32 -21.01
N LYS A 434 1.64 -17.33 -21.55
CA LYS A 434 1.32 -18.56 -20.83
C LYS A 434 2.55 -19.28 -20.32
N SER A 435 3.55 -19.46 -21.20
CA SER A 435 4.83 -20.04 -20.80
C SER A 435 5.58 -19.17 -19.80
N ALA A 436 5.50 -17.85 -19.95
CA ALA A 436 6.15 -16.91 -19.05
C ALA A 436 5.51 -16.89 -17.65
N LEU A 437 4.17 -16.94 -17.54
CA LEU A 437 3.46 -17.02 -16.26
C LEU A 437 3.72 -18.33 -15.50
N ASN A 438 3.99 -19.43 -16.22
CA ASN A 438 4.28 -20.73 -15.63
C ASN A 438 5.78 -20.99 -15.45
N ALA A 439 6.65 -20.06 -15.82
CA ALA A 439 8.08 -20.20 -15.64
C ALA A 439 8.47 -20.10 -14.15
N PRO A 440 9.41 -20.91 -13.68
CA PRO A 440 9.87 -20.83 -12.26
C PRO A 440 10.53 -19.49 -11.89
N LEU A 441 10.77 -18.61 -12.85
CA LEU A 441 11.27 -17.25 -12.67
C LEU A 441 10.34 -16.34 -11.84
N LEU A 442 9.01 -16.55 -11.93
CA LEU A 442 8.05 -15.78 -11.12
C LEU A 442 7.94 -16.28 -9.66
N ALA A 443 8.48 -17.46 -9.38
CA ALA A 443 8.54 -18.01 -8.03
C ALA A 443 9.81 -17.62 -7.25
N ALA A 444 10.81 -17.02 -7.94
CA ALA A 444 12.10 -16.69 -7.35
C ALA A 444 12.31 -15.20 -7.03
N GLU A 445 11.34 -14.32 -7.36
CA GLU A 445 11.49 -12.87 -7.09
C GLU A 445 10.96 -12.42 -5.73
N ASP A 446 10.40 -13.30 -4.92
CA ASP A 446 10.15 -12.98 -3.51
C ASP A 446 11.45 -12.91 -2.66
N ASP A 447 12.60 -13.34 -3.22
CA ASP A 447 13.92 -13.27 -2.54
C ASP A 447 14.75 -12.02 -2.88
N ALA A 448 14.31 -11.16 -3.80
CA ALA A 448 15.12 -10.03 -4.29
C ALA A 448 14.63 -8.63 -3.86
N ALA A 449 13.60 -8.54 -3.05
CA ALA A 449 13.11 -7.25 -2.49
C ALA A 449 13.71 -6.92 -1.11
N ASP A 450 14.80 -7.58 -0.72
CA ASP A 450 15.63 -7.16 0.42
C ASP A 450 16.67 -6.15 -0.09
N TYR A 451 16.20 -5.02 -0.64
CA TYR A 451 17.01 -3.80 -0.67
C TYR A 451 16.91 -3.22 0.73
N ASP A 452 17.81 -3.68 1.59
CA ASP A 452 18.21 -2.97 2.78
C ASP A 452 18.43 -1.51 2.42
N ASP A 453 17.54 -0.68 2.96
CA ASP A 453 17.72 0.75 3.11
C ASP A 453 18.77 0.92 4.23
N ASP A 454 20.00 0.46 3.95
CA ASP A 454 21.16 0.75 4.78
C ASP A 454 21.42 2.24 4.70
N GLU A 455 20.83 2.96 5.64
CA GLU A 455 21.30 4.27 6.07
C GLU A 455 22.83 4.19 6.19
N ALA A 456 23.51 4.87 5.28
CA ALA A 456 24.93 5.08 5.34
C ALA A 456 25.25 5.83 6.64
N GLU A 457 25.59 5.07 7.67
CA GLU A 457 26.31 5.57 8.84
C GLU A 457 27.66 6.10 8.34
N ILE A 458 27.73 7.41 8.14
CA ILE A 458 28.98 8.10 7.87
C ILE A 458 29.81 7.98 9.15
N ALA A 459 30.76 7.04 9.15
CA ALA A 459 31.80 6.97 10.14
C ALA A 459 32.60 8.30 10.10
N ALA A 460 32.40 9.11 11.11
CA ALA A 460 33.29 10.22 11.42
C ALA A 460 34.62 9.62 11.89
N ASP A 461 35.63 9.74 11.07
CA ASP A 461 37.03 9.44 11.40
C ASP A 461 37.52 10.58 12.33
N ASP A 462 37.52 10.30 13.63
CA ASP A 462 38.10 11.13 14.67
C ASP A 462 39.53 10.62 14.93
N ASP A 463 40.48 11.11 14.15
CA ASP A 463 41.90 11.02 14.43
C ASP A 463 42.42 12.44 14.64
N ASP A 464 42.52 12.84 15.89
CA ASP A 464 43.57 13.70 16.48
C ASP A 464 43.09 14.33 17.80
N ALA A 465 43.41 13.72 18.92
CA ALA A 465 43.77 14.44 20.15
C ALA A 465 44.44 13.51 21.16
N GLU A 466 45.72 13.53 21.10
CA GLU A 466 46.63 12.98 22.11
C GLU A 466 46.71 13.92 23.32
N VAL A 467 46.79 13.26 24.53
CA VAL A 467 47.40 13.74 25.79
C VAL A 467 46.57 14.66 26.70
N ILE A 468 46.18 14.21 27.85
CA ILE A 468 46.88 14.37 29.13
C ILE A 468 46.22 13.50 30.22
N ALA A 469 47.11 12.81 30.93
CA ALA A 469 46.89 11.94 32.07
C ALA A 469 46.49 12.69 33.34
N ALA A 470 45.84 11.97 34.19
CA ALA A 470 46.25 11.73 35.60
C ALA A 470 45.14 11.78 36.64
N THR A 471 45.01 10.68 37.32
CA THR A 471 44.81 10.56 38.80
C THR A 471 43.47 11.02 39.37
N GLU A 472 42.79 10.37 40.21
CA GLU A 472 43.09 9.38 41.27
C GLU A 472 41.74 8.80 41.79
N THR A 473 41.76 7.53 42.09
CA THR A 473 41.36 6.85 43.32
C THR A 473 40.00 7.11 43.97
N GLY A 474 39.36 6.00 44.27
CA GLY A 474 38.82 5.75 45.58
C GLY A 474 37.49 5.00 45.60
N ALA A 475 37.51 3.67 45.64
CA ALA A 475 37.09 2.82 46.77
C ALA A 475 35.67 3.12 47.31
N ALA A 476 34.82 2.20 47.44
CA ALA A 476 34.69 0.98 48.14
C ALA A 476 33.20 0.62 48.27
N GLU A 477 32.92 -0.64 48.03
CA GLU A 477 32.26 -1.59 48.93
C GLU A 477 30.86 -1.30 49.44
N ALA A 478 29.99 -2.17 49.08
CA ALA A 478 29.51 -3.31 49.84
C ALA A 478 28.11 -3.21 50.44
N SER A 479 27.46 -4.32 50.33
CA SER A 479 26.56 -5.03 51.25
C SER A 479 25.07 -4.91 50.92
N ALA A 480 24.47 -5.91 50.35
CA ALA A 480 24.00 -7.19 50.93
C ALA A 480 22.85 -7.03 51.94
N ALA A 481 21.90 -7.89 51.68
CA ALA A 481 20.98 -8.58 52.59
C ALA A 481 19.58 -7.98 52.79
N GLN A 482 18.57 -8.77 52.26
CA GLN A 482 17.62 -9.55 53.08
C GLN A 482 16.70 -8.72 53.99
N ASP A 483 15.44 -8.82 53.98
CA ASP A 483 14.54 -9.89 54.31
C ASP A 483 13.10 -9.37 54.39
N ASP A 484 12.17 -10.05 53.82
CA ASP A 484 11.06 -10.76 54.44
C ASP A 484 9.92 -9.97 55.14
N THR A 485 8.75 -10.47 54.83
CA THR A 485 7.51 -10.59 55.64
C THR A 485 6.44 -9.48 55.60
N THR A 486 5.32 -9.88 55.04
CA THR A 486 4.00 -10.19 55.61
C THR A 486 3.03 -9.02 55.97
N GLU A 487 1.80 -9.24 55.44
CA GLU A 487 0.48 -8.91 56.03
C GLU A 487 0.07 -7.44 56.37
N ALA A 488 -0.86 -6.96 55.66
CA ALA A 488 -2.27 -6.77 56.08
C ALA A 488 -3.13 -6.32 54.93
#